data_9b2a75b0e42d5b8a14d704cc59b8940b
#
_entry.id   9b2a75b0e42d5b8a14d704cc59b8940b
#
_cell.length_a   1.000
_cell.length_b   1.000
_cell.length_c   1.000
_cell.angle_alpha   90.00
_cell.angle_beta   90.00
_cell.angle_gamma   90.00
#
_symmetry.space_group_name_H-M   'P 1'
#
loop_
_entity.id
_entity.type
_entity.pdbx_description
1 polymer ?
#
loop_
_entity_poly.entity_id
_entity_poly.type
_entity_poly.pdbx_seq_one_letter_code
_entity_poly.pdbx_strand_id
1 'polypeptide(L)'
;MSKFPKIKKRGAVRGFLGVWILKLGVFPGLVISSAADSGQFPRPPADILEAQVALARRNISSGPIDGKFGAQTRAALIAFQEEQSLDATGRLNGETRAALALAAPPVTTRIVTAADLASLHPVPPTWLGKSQQPSLAYATALEMAAEQSRAHPALLRQLNPGMIWEKIEPGTIIAIPDTGPGTRAATIRAGEKAARIIISLGEHTLQARADDGRLLAHFPVSIARKIEKRPVGTLRVKTIAPNPNYTFDPEIFTESEEARELGRKLIIPPGPNNPVGLVWIGLDKSGYGIHGTPEPEKVGRTESHGCFRLANWDALALVELVEIDTEVIVLP
;
A
#
# COMPACT_ATOMS: atom_id res chain seq x y z
N MET A 1 -30.43 -74.45 -0.99
CA MET A 1 -31.69 -74.70 -0.29
C MET A 1 -32.04 -73.34 0.37
N SER A 2 -32.98 -72.63 -0.28
CA SER A 2 -34.40 -72.47 0.17
C SER A 2 -34.48 -71.64 1.45
N LYS A 3 -35.13 -70.47 1.53
CA LYS A 3 -36.47 -70.08 1.14
C LYS A 3 -36.69 -68.58 1.29
N PHE A 4 -37.29 -67.93 0.29
CA PHE A 4 -38.07 -66.69 0.47
C PHE A 4 -39.40 -67.00 1.21
N PRO A 5 -40.01 -66.05 1.89
CA PRO A 5 -41.35 -65.69 1.51
C PRO A 5 -41.71 -64.18 1.55
N LYS A 6 -42.34 -63.78 0.52
CA LYS A 6 -43.72 -63.24 0.37
C LYS A 6 -44.08 -61.86 0.90
N ILE A 7 -44.34 -61.01 -0.06
CA ILE A 7 -45.05 -59.74 -0.11
C ILE A 7 -46.44 -59.80 0.57
N LYS A 8 -46.79 -58.75 1.35
CA LYS A 8 -48.17 -58.33 1.61
C LYS A 8 -48.37 -56.87 1.28
N LYS A 9 -49.34 -56.64 0.36
CA LYS A 9 -49.85 -55.30 -0.02
C LYS A 9 -50.89 -54.80 0.99
N ARG A 10 -51.01 -53.45 1.03
CA ARG A 10 -52.17 -52.61 1.26
C ARG A 10 -52.12 -51.72 2.53
N GLY A 11 -52.31 -50.45 2.27
CA GLY A 11 -52.75 -49.43 3.20
C GLY A 11 -52.47 -48.02 2.62
N ALA A 12 -53.38 -47.51 1.79
CA ALA A 12 -53.39 -46.11 1.37
C ALA A 12 -53.87 -45.23 2.54
N VAL A 13 -53.10 -44.22 2.92
CA VAL A 13 -53.57 -43.13 3.75
C VAL A 13 -53.26 -41.81 3.06
N ARG A 14 -54.31 -41.05 2.93
CA ARG A 14 -54.48 -39.76 2.27
C ARG A 14 -53.50 -38.69 2.80
N GLY A 15 -53.13 -37.81 1.87
CA GLY A 15 -52.24 -36.72 2.08
C GLY A 15 -52.72 -35.63 3.04
N PHE A 16 -51.73 -34.96 3.58
CA PHE A 16 -51.81 -33.58 4.03
C PHE A 16 -50.62 -32.86 3.39
N LEU A 17 -50.93 -32.02 2.38
CA LEU A 17 -50.00 -31.03 1.85
C LEU A 17 -49.86 -29.95 2.93
N GLY A 18 -48.81 -30.04 3.73
CA GLY A 18 -48.32 -28.93 4.54
C GLY A 18 -47.46 -28.03 3.69
N VAL A 19 -48.03 -26.90 3.23
CA VAL A 19 -47.26 -25.83 2.60
C VAL A 19 -46.42 -25.16 3.66
N TRP A 20 -45.14 -25.48 3.67
CA TRP A 20 -44.13 -24.71 4.44
C TRP A 20 -43.82 -23.42 3.64
N ILE A 21 -44.47 -22.31 4.08
CA ILE A 21 -44.08 -20.97 3.62
C ILE A 21 -42.73 -20.66 4.31
N LEU A 22 -41.64 -20.78 3.54
CA LEU A 22 -40.35 -20.22 3.91
C LEU A 22 -40.53 -18.70 3.93
N LYS A 23 -40.62 -18.11 5.12
CA LYS A 23 -40.43 -16.66 5.29
C LYS A 23 -39.00 -16.34 4.94
N LEU A 24 -38.73 -15.95 3.69
CA LEU A 24 -37.51 -15.22 3.35
C LEU A 24 -37.52 -13.90 4.13
N GLY A 25 -36.72 -13.85 5.18
CA GLY A 25 -36.38 -12.61 5.84
C GLY A 25 -35.60 -11.75 4.84
N VAL A 26 -36.25 -10.73 4.33
CA VAL A 26 -35.59 -9.64 3.60
C VAL A 26 -34.75 -8.89 4.61
N PHE A 27 -33.45 -9.22 4.71
CA PHE A 27 -32.47 -8.31 5.26
C PHE A 27 -32.39 -7.12 4.28
N PRO A 28 -32.48 -5.87 4.76
CA PRO A 28 -32.14 -4.74 3.94
C PRO A 28 -30.63 -4.77 3.72
N GLY A 29 -30.19 -5.54 2.75
CA GLY A 29 -28.85 -5.43 2.24
C GLY A 29 -28.69 -4.02 1.70
N LEU A 30 -27.71 -3.30 2.23
CA LEU A 30 -27.21 -2.08 1.63
C LEU A 30 -26.85 -2.43 0.18
N VAL A 31 -27.76 -2.16 -0.73
CA VAL A 31 -27.48 -2.22 -2.16
C VAL A 31 -26.49 -1.10 -2.41
N ILE A 32 -25.18 -1.40 -2.34
CA ILE A 32 -24.21 -0.55 -3.00
C ILE A 32 -24.57 -0.70 -4.49
N SER A 33 -25.37 0.24 -4.95
CA SER A 33 -25.66 0.40 -6.36
C SER A 33 -24.32 0.54 -7.07
N SER A 34 -23.90 -0.51 -7.75
CA SER A 34 -22.86 -0.44 -8.79
C SER A 34 -23.47 0.15 -10.07
N ALA A 35 -24.32 1.14 -9.95
CA ALA A 35 -24.45 2.13 -10.98
C ALA A 35 -23.08 2.78 -11.02
N ALA A 36 -22.25 2.40 -12.00
CA ALA A 36 -21.14 3.24 -12.41
C ALA A 36 -21.76 4.62 -12.54
N ASP A 37 -21.46 5.48 -11.54
CA ASP A 37 -21.80 6.89 -11.59
C ASP A 37 -21.08 7.39 -12.85
N SER A 38 -21.81 7.45 -13.96
CA SER A 38 -21.37 8.07 -15.21
C SER A 38 -21.29 9.59 -15.01
N GLY A 39 -20.97 10.00 -13.78
CA GLY A 39 -20.67 11.36 -13.41
C GLY A 39 -19.68 11.92 -14.38
N GLN A 40 -20.04 13.01 -15.00
CA GLN A 40 -19.22 13.71 -15.99
C GLN A 40 -17.89 14.08 -15.34
N PHE A 41 -16.78 13.52 -15.82
CA PHE A 41 -15.42 13.91 -15.42
C PHE A 41 -14.92 15.05 -16.32
N PRO A 42 -14.08 15.98 -15.81
CA PRO A 42 -13.58 16.02 -14.42
C PRO A 42 -14.63 16.52 -13.43
N ARG A 43 -14.58 16.02 -12.19
CA ARG A 43 -15.41 16.50 -11.07
C ARG A 43 -14.65 16.58 -9.75
N PRO A 44 -15.08 17.44 -8.80
CA PRO A 44 -14.50 17.48 -7.47
C PRO A 44 -14.64 16.12 -6.74
N PRO A 45 -13.69 15.76 -5.85
CA PRO A 45 -13.83 14.59 -4.99
C PRO A 45 -14.99 14.77 -3.99
N ALA A 46 -15.85 13.76 -3.88
CA ALA A 46 -17.01 13.81 -3.00
C ALA A 46 -16.65 13.57 -1.51
N ASP A 47 -15.65 12.73 -1.26
CA ASP A 47 -15.23 12.29 0.07
C ASP A 47 -13.70 12.18 0.20
N ILE A 48 -13.25 11.64 1.34
CA ILE A 48 -11.82 11.47 1.63
C ILE A 48 -11.19 10.37 0.77
N LEU A 49 -11.90 9.28 0.47
CA LEU A 49 -11.39 8.23 -0.41
C LEU A 49 -11.05 8.80 -1.79
N GLU A 50 -11.98 9.53 -2.37
CA GLU A 50 -11.78 10.17 -3.68
C GLU A 50 -10.64 11.20 -3.66
N ALA A 51 -10.51 11.96 -2.57
CA ALA A 51 -9.41 12.89 -2.39
C ALA A 51 -8.06 12.18 -2.28
N GLN A 52 -7.96 11.08 -1.52
CA GLN A 52 -6.73 10.26 -1.42
C GLN A 52 -6.34 9.69 -2.79
N VAL A 53 -7.30 9.20 -3.57
CA VAL A 53 -7.05 8.71 -4.94
C VAL A 53 -6.57 9.84 -5.85
N ALA A 54 -7.23 11.01 -5.82
CA ALA A 54 -6.84 12.16 -6.64
C ALA A 54 -5.44 12.68 -6.29
N LEU A 55 -5.07 12.68 -5.01
CA LEU A 55 -3.72 13.00 -4.53
C LEU A 55 -2.70 11.96 -5.00
N ALA A 56 -3.00 10.66 -4.86
CA ALA A 56 -2.11 9.57 -5.28
C ALA A 56 -1.77 9.62 -6.78
N ARG A 57 -2.75 9.99 -7.64
CA ARG A 57 -2.54 10.22 -9.07
C ARG A 57 -1.58 11.36 -9.39
N ARG A 58 -1.29 12.23 -8.40
CA ARG A 58 -0.35 13.35 -8.50
C ARG A 58 0.98 13.11 -7.79
N ASN A 59 1.27 11.85 -7.41
CA ASN A 59 2.41 11.48 -6.55
C ASN A 59 2.42 12.19 -5.18
N ILE A 60 1.25 12.56 -4.69
CA ILE A 60 1.06 13.08 -3.34
C ILE A 60 0.41 11.97 -2.52
N SER A 61 1.23 11.20 -1.82
CA SER A 61 0.77 10.05 -1.03
C SER A 61 0.21 10.50 0.32
N SER A 62 -0.94 9.97 0.68
CA SER A 62 -1.52 10.08 2.02
C SER A 62 -1.25 8.82 2.87
N GLY A 63 -0.27 8.00 2.49
CA GLY A 63 -0.11 6.64 2.97
C GLY A 63 -1.11 5.68 2.32
N PRO A 64 -1.35 4.50 2.90
CA PRO A 64 -2.36 3.57 2.39
C PRO A 64 -3.73 4.21 2.30
N ILE A 65 -4.34 4.16 1.12
CA ILE A 65 -5.68 4.69 0.87
C ILE A 65 -6.69 3.90 1.70
N ASP A 66 -7.39 4.57 2.61
CA ASP A 66 -8.32 3.96 3.57
C ASP A 66 -9.68 4.67 3.67
N GLY A 67 -9.85 5.78 2.94
CA GLY A 67 -11.04 6.63 2.99
C GLY A 67 -11.21 7.41 4.29
N LYS A 68 -10.18 7.49 5.16
CA LYS A 68 -10.23 8.16 6.45
C LYS A 68 -9.35 9.41 6.48
N PHE A 69 -9.86 10.44 7.15
CA PHE A 69 -9.07 11.64 7.39
C PHE A 69 -8.13 11.44 8.59
N GLY A 70 -6.84 11.56 8.36
CA GLY A 70 -5.80 11.43 9.39
C GLY A 70 -4.65 12.41 9.17
N ALA A 71 -3.60 12.32 10.00
CA ALA A 71 -2.45 13.20 9.93
C ALA A 71 -1.76 13.16 8.56
N GLN A 72 -1.60 11.97 7.97
CA GLN A 72 -0.98 11.79 6.65
C GLN A 72 -1.84 12.40 5.52
N THR A 73 -3.17 12.20 5.56
CA THR A 73 -4.08 12.85 4.60
C THR A 73 -4.03 14.36 4.74
N ARG A 74 -3.96 14.87 5.99
CA ARG A 74 -3.80 16.30 6.24
C ARG A 74 -2.50 16.84 5.66
N ALA A 75 -1.36 16.19 5.88
CA ALA A 75 -0.07 16.59 5.33
C ALA A 75 -0.06 16.57 3.80
N ALA A 76 -0.65 15.55 3.18
CA ALA A 76 -0.80 15.45 1.73
C ALA A 76 -1.66 16.59 1.15
N LEU A 77 -2.75 16.96 1.84
CA LEU A 77 -3.59 18.11 1.46
C LEU A 77 -2.83 19.43 1.58
N ILE A 78 -2.03 19.63 2.64
CA ILE A 78 -1.17 20.81 2.80
C ILE A 78 -0.20 20.90 1.61
N ALA A 79 0.53 19.83 1.31
CA ALA A 79 1.48 19.79 0.20
C ALA A 79 0.81 20.10 -1.15
N PHE A 80 -0.40 19.59 -1.39
CA PHE A 80 -1.18 19.90 -2.57
C PHE A 80 -1.64 21.36 -2.61
N GLN A 81 -2.14 21.89 -1.50
CA GLN A 81 -2.60 23.27 -1.40
C GLN A 81 -1.48 24.27 -1.63
N GLU A 82 -0.30 24.04 -1.04
CA GLU A 82 0.91 24.85 -1.28
C GLU A 82 1.31 24.83 -2.75
N GLU A 83 1.33 23.66 -3.40
CA GLU A 83 1.66 23.52 -4.82
C GLU A 83 0.66 24.24 -5.74
N GLN A 84 -0.60 24.33 -5.32
CA GLN A 84 -1.66 25.04 -6.05
C GLN A 84 -1.82 26.50 -5.62
N SER A 85 -0.95 27.03 -4.76
CA SER A 85 -1.04 28.39 -4.20
C SER A 85 -2.39 28.67 -3.50
N LEU A 86 -2.95 27.66 -2.84
CA LEU A 86 -4.13 27.76 -2.00
C LEU A 86 -3.74 27.92 -0.53
N ASP A 87 -4.68 28.34 0.31
CA ASP A 87 -4.49 28.34 1.76
C ASP A 87 -4.19 26.93 2.27
N ALA A 88 -3.02 26.73 2.88
CA ALA A 88 -2.50 25.44 3.35
C ALA A 88 -3.18 24.98 4.66
N THR A 89 -4.51 24.84 4.63
CA THR A 89 -5.33 24.47 5.80
C THR A 89 -5.23 23.00 6.16
N GLY A 90 -4.82 22.14 5.21
CA GLY A 90 -4.87 20.70 5.33
C GLY A 90 -6.29 20.13 5.40
N ARG A 91 -7.29 20.87 4.93
CA ARG A 91 -8.69 20.46 4.89
C ARG A 91 -9.19 20.37 3.46
N LEU A 92 -10.09 19.43 3.22
CA LEU A 92 -10.75 19.26 1.93
C LEU A 92 -11.94 20.24 1.82
N ASN A 93 -11.65 21.54 1.74
CA ASN A 93 -12.63 22.63 1.55
C ASN A 93 -13.07 22.75 0.08
N GLY A 94 -13.97 23.69 -0.23
CA GLY A 94 -14.52 23.88 -1.59
C GLY A 94 -13.46 24.18 -2.64
N GLU A 95 -12.51 25.06 -2.35
CA GLU A 95 -11.42 25.44 -3.25
C GLU A 95 -10.47 24.25 -3.51
N THR A 96 -10.09 23.56 -2.44
CA THR A 96 -9.24 22.35 -2.55
C THR A 96 -9.93 21.28 -3.37
N ARG A 97 -11.24 21.04 -3.17
CA ARG A 97 -12.01 20.08 -3.99
C ARG A 97 -12.03 20.45 -5.46
N ALA A 98 -12.24 21.73 -5.77
CA ALA A 98 -12.26 22.22 -7.14
C ALA A 98 -10.90 22.02 -7.83
N ALA A 99 -9.80 22.39 -7.15
CA ALA A 99 -8.44 22.23 -7.68
C ALA A 99 -8.01 20.74 -7.78
N LEU A 100 -8.51 19.87 -6.89
CA LEU A 100 -8.18 18.45 -6.81
C LEU A 100 -9.09 17.58 -7.72
N ALA A 101 -9.76 18.14 -8.71
CA ALA A 101 -10.72 17.43 -9.54
C ALA A 101 -10.19 16.07 -10.03
N LEU A 102 -11.06 15.07 -9.94
CA LEU A 102 -10.86 13.72 -10.49
C LEU A 102 -11.05 13.76 -12.01
N ALA A 103 -10.10 13.23 -12.77
CA ALA A 103 -10.20 13.10 -14.22
C ALA A 103 -10.85 11.78 -14.68
N ALA A 104 -11.03 10.83 -13.77
CA ALA A 104 -11.58 9.50 -14.04
C ALA A 104 -12.16 8.89 -12.74
N PRO A 105 -12.97 7.80 -12.81
CA PRO A 105 -13.53 7.13 -11.64
C PRO A 105 -12.45 6.80 -10.60
N PRO A 106 -12.75 6.95 -9.28
CA PRO A 106 -11.78 6.70 -8.21
C PRO A 106 -11.56 5.22 -7.91
N VAL A 107 -12.46 4.36 -8.38
CA VAL A 107 -12.41 2.90 -8.21
C VAL A 107 -12.46 2.25 -9.58
N THR A 108 -11.66 1.21 -9.76
CA THR A 108 -11.63 0.37 -10.96
C THR A 108 -11.69 -1.10 -10.57
N THR A 109 -11.71 -1.98 -11.55
CA THR A 109 -11.65 -3.43 -11.32
C THR A 109 -10.36 -4.01 -11.85
N ARG A 110 -9.89 -5.07 -11.19
CA ARG A 110 -8.76 -5.89 -11.62
C ARG A 110 -9.16 -7.36 -11.65
N ILE A 111 -8.70 -8.09 -12.65
CA ILE A 111 -8.81 -9.54 -12.71
C ILE A 111 -7.58 -10.15 -12.06
N VAL A 112 -7.79 -11.03 -11.08
CA VAL A 112 -6.71 -11.83 -10.48
C VAL A 112 -6.35 -12.95 -11.44
N THR A 113 -5.09 -13.03 -11.82
CA THR A 113 -4.60 -14.03 -12.76
C THR A 113 -4.05 -15.28 -12.08
N ALA A 114 -3.89 -16.37 -12.83
CA ALA A 114 -3.21 -17.57 -12.34
C ALA A 114 -1.74 -17.28 -11.96
N ALA A 115 -1.06 -16.38 -12.69
CA ALA A 115 0.30 -15.95 -12.39
C ALA A 115 0.38 -15.17 -11.07
N ASP A 116 -0.62 -14.30 -10.79
CA ASP A 116 -0.70 -13.60 -9.50
C ASP A 116 -0.72 -14.60 -8.34
N LEU A 117 -1.61 -15.60 -8.40
CA LEU A 117 -1.75 -16.58 -7.32
C LEU A 117 -0.55 -17.54 -7.21
N ALA A 118 0.06 -17.91 -8.33
CA ALA A 118 1.26 -18.74 -8.34
C ALA A 118 2.50 -18.02 -7.77
N SER A 119 2.49 -16.68 -7.74
CA SER A 119 3.58 -15.88 -7.17
C SER A 119 3.49 -15.70 -5.65
N LEU A 120 2.38 -16.13 -5.02
CA LEU A 120 2.17 -15.97 -3.58
C LEU A 120 2.94 -17.05 -2.81
N HIS A 121 3.70 -16.64 -1.80
CA HIS A 121 4.44 -17.56 -0.93
C HIS A 121 4.37 -17.10 0.52
N PRO A 122 4.04 -17.99 1.47
CA PRO A 122 4.08 -17.67 2.90
C PRO A 122 5.46 -17.14 3.30
N VAL A 123 5.48 -16.05 4.04
CA VAL A 123 6.72 -15.46 4.56
C VAL A 123 7.08 -16.16 5.87
N PRO A 124 8.24 -16.83 5.97
CA PRO A 124 8.67 -17.46 7.23
C PRO A 124 8.84 -16.40 8.34
N PRO A 125 8.49 -16.74 9.61
CA PRO A 125 8.60 -15.81 10.72
C PRO A 125 10.05 -15.55 11.15
N THR A 126 10.97 -16.51 10.92
CA THR A 126 12.36 -16.45 11.36
C THR A 126 13.29 -15.86 10.31
N TRP A 127 14.39 -15.26 10.73
CA TRP A 127 15.44 -14.75 9.84
C TRP A 127 16.09 -15.86 9.03
N LEU A 128 16.37 -16.99 9.66
CA LEU A 128 16.91 -18.17 8.99
C LEU A 128 15.92 -18.67 7.92
N GLY A 129 14.65 -18.81 8.26
CA GLY A 129 13.62 -19.23 7.31
C GLY A 129 13.50 -18.26 6.12
N LYS A 130 13.52 -16.96 6.38
CA LYS A 130 13.52 -15.93 5.30
C LYS A 130 14.74 -16.05 4.38
N SER A 131 15.93 -16.28 4.95
CA SER A 131 17.17 -16.39 4.16
C SER A 131 17.21 -17.62 3.24
N GLN A 132 16.36 -18.62 3.49
CA GLN A 132 16.26 -19.86 2.71
C GLN A 132 15.23 -19.78 1.58
N GLN A 133 14.49 -18.68 1.47
CA GLN A 133 13.52 -18.49 0.40
C GLN A 133 14.22 -18.03 -0.89
N PRO A 134 13.66 -18.35 -2.07
CA PRO A 134 14.15 -17.80 -3.33
C PRO A 134 13.84 -16.31 -3.48
N SER A 135 12.74 -15.86 -2.88
CA SER A 135 12.32 -14.46 -2.80
C SER A 135 11.34 -14.27 -1.64
N LEU A 136 11.19 -13.05 -1.15
CA LEU A 136 10.15 -12.69 -0.17
C LEU A 136 8.96 -12.05 -0.90
N ALA A 137 8.22 -12.88 -1.64
CA ALA A 137 7.03 -12.51 -2.38
C ALA A 137 5.87 -12.11 -1.46
N TYR A 138 4.74 -11.67 -2.01
CA TYR A 138 3.50 -11.46 -1.25
C TYR A 138 3.02 -12.77 -0.63
N ALA A 139 2.56 -12.72 0.62
CA ALA A 139 2.06 -13.90 1.31
C ALA A 139 0.61 -14.24 0.94
N THR A 140 -0.20 -13.24 0.60
CA THR A 140 -1.63 -13.39 0.32
C THR A 140 -2.10 -12.54 -0.86
N ALA A 141 -3.21 -12.95 -1.48
CA ALA A 141 -3.85 -12.19 -2.55
C ALA A 141 -4.33 -10.81 -2.07
N LEU A 142 -4.81 -10.71 -0.83
CA LEU A 142 -5.22 -9.43 -0.24
C LEU A 142 -4.03 -8.47 -0.08
N GLU A 143 -2.92 -8.95 0.44
CA GLU A 143 -1.69 -8.17 0.58
C GLU A 143 -1.20 -7.66 -0.78
N MET A 144 -1.08 -8.56 -1.75
CA MET A 144 -0.69 -8.21 -3.11
C MET A 144 -1.60 -7.14 -3.71
N ALA A 145 -2.92 -7.36 -3.64
CA ALA A 145 -3.90 -6.41 -4.18
C ALA A 145 -3.84 -5.06 -3.47
N ALA A 146 -3.66 -5.05 -2.14
CA ALA A 146 -3.57 -3.85 -1.33
C ALA A 146 -2.33 -3.04 -1.69
N GLU A 147 -1.16 -3.66 -1.74
CA GLU A 147 0.07 -2.97 -2.06
C GLU A 147 0.09 -2.43 -3.50
N GLN A 148 -0.32 -3.24 -4.46
CA GLN A 148 -0.35 -2.83 -5.88
C GLN A 148 -1.38 -1.73 -6.19
N SER A 149 -2.43 -1.58 -5.37
CA SER A 149 -3.40 -0.49 -5.48
C SER A 149 -3.21 0.63 -4.46
N ARG A 150 -2.09 0.62 -3.71
CA ARG A 150 -1.76 1.58 -2.64
C ARG A 150 -2.85 1.69 -1.56
N ALA A 151 -3.62 0.61 -1.38
CA ALA A 151 -4.78 0.58 -0.50
C ALA A 151 -4.47 -0.05 0.86
N HIS A 152 -5.17 0.39 1.88
CA HIS A 152 -5.22 -0.35 3.14
C HIS A 152 -6.05 -1.63 2.94
N PRO A 153 -5.62 -2.81 3.46
CA PRO A 153 -6.36 -4.07 3.28
C PRO A 153 -7.83 -4.00 3.73
N ALA A 154 -8.13 -3.21 4.77
CA ALA A 154 -9.50 -3.02 5.23
C ALA A 154 -10.40 -2.32 4.19
N LEU A 155 -9.85 -1.37 3.41
CA LEU A 155 -10.59 -0.74 2.32
C LEU A 155 -10.92 -1.76 1.22
N LEU A 156 -9.98 -2.63 0.85
CA LEU A 156 -10.26 -3.66 -0.16
C LEU A 156 -11.36 -4.62 0.30
N ARG A 157 -11.41 -4.98 1.59
CA ARG A 157 -12.52 -5.76 2.14
C ARG A 157 -13.86 -5.01 2.06
N GLN A 158 -13.86 -3.70 2.25
CA GLN A 158 -15.07 -2.87 2.10
C GLN A 158 -15.53 -2.72 0.65
N LEU A 159 -14.59 -2.56 -0.29
CA LEU A 159 -14.90 -2.47 -1.72
C LEU A 159 -15.36 -3.81 -2.32
N ASN A 160 -15.05 -4.94 -1.67
CA ASN A 160 -15.36 -6.28 -2.12
C ASN A 160 -16.12 -7.06 -1.02
N PRO A 161 -17.34 -6.65 -0.66
CA PRO A 161 -18.08 -7.29 0.42
C PRO A 161 -18.43 -8.74 0.08
N GLY A 162 -18.28 -9.62 1.07
CA GLY A 162 -18.55 -11.06 0.90
C GLY A 162 -17.44 -11.86 0.21
N MET A 163 -16.36 -11.21 -0.24
CA MET A 163 -15.22 -11.91 -0.82
C MET A 163 -14.41 -12.66 0.25
N ILE A 164 -14.15 -13.94 0.01
CA ILE A 164 -13.29 -14.78 0.85
C ILE A 164 -11.88 -14.73 0.23
N TRP A 165 -11.03 -13.86 0.74
CA TRP A 165 -9.70 -13.58 0.19
C TRP A 165 -8.76 -14.78 0.19
N GLU A 166 -8.98 -15.74 1.09
CA GLU A 166 -8.24 -17.00 1.20
C GLU A 166 -8.65 -18.05 0.14
N LYS A 167 -9.76 -17.79 -0.58
CA LYS A 167 -10.34 -18.68 -1.59
C LYS A 167 -10.45 -18.01 -2.97
N ILE A 168 -9.63 -17.00 -3.23
CA ILE A 168 -9.62 -16.34 -4.54
C ILE A 168 -9.06 -17.30 -5.60
N GLU A 169 -9.75 -17.35 -6.72
CA GLU A 169 -9.39 -18.16 -7.88
C GLU A 169 -8.98 -17.27 -9.07
N PRO A 170 -8.21 -17.81 -10.04
CA PRO A 170 -7.93 -17.10 -11.28
C PRO A 170 -9.23 -16.69 -11.99
N GLY A 171 -9.30 -15.46 -12.47
CA GLY A 171 -10.50 -14.88 -13.08
C GLY A 171 -11.37 -14.10 -12.10
N THR A 172 -11.09 -14.15 -10.79
CA THR A 172 -11.82 -13.32 -9.81
C THR A 172 -11.62 -11.83 -10.10
N ILE A 173 -12.74 -11.10 -10.17
CA ILE A 173 -12.73 -9.64 -10.35
C ILE A 173 -12.78 -8.98 -8.99
N ILE A 174 -11.81 -8.10 -8.71
CA ILE A 174 -11.73 -7.32 -7.48
C ILE A 174 -11.84 -5.83 -7.77
N ALA A 175 -12.56 -5.09 -6.93
CA ALA A 175 -12.62 -3.63 -6.96
C ALA A 175 -11.44 -3.06 -6.17
N ILE A 176 -10.73 -2.11 -6.76
CA ILE A 176 -9.54 -1.47 -6.18
C ILE A 176 -9.56 0.04 -6.41
N PRO A 177 -8.89 0.86 -5.59
CA PRO A 177 -8.64 2.26 -5.92
C PRO A 177 -7.90 2.39 -7.25
N ASP A 178 -8.35 3.29 -8.10
CA ASP A 178 -7.66 3.63 -9.34
C ASP A 178 -6.65 4.75 -9.10
N THR A 179 -5.43 4.39 -8.78
CA THR A 179 -4.32 5.33 -8.56
C THR A 179 -3.60 5.74 -9.85
N GLY A 180 -4.11 5.34 -11.01
CA GLY A 180 -3.54 5.62 -12.33
C GLY A 180 -2.44 4.62 -12.75
N PRO A 181 -1.90 4.77 -13.96
CA PRO A 181 -0.97 3.84 -14.57
C PRO A 181 0.45 4.00 -14.03
N GLY A 182 0.70 3.64 -12.79
CA GLY A 182 2.06 3.52 -12.31
C GLY A 182 2.58 4.66 -11.44
N THR A 183 3.91 4.77 -11.40
CA THR A 183 4.66 5.55 -10.43
C THR A 183 4.84 7.02 -10.79
N ARG A 184 4.44 7.42 -12.00
CA ARG A 184 4.71 8.76 -12.52
C ARG A 184 3.42 9.55 -12.72
N ALA A 185 3.26 10.66 -11.97
CA ALA A 185 2.16 11.58 -12.18
C ALA A 185 2.25 12.26 -13.55
N ALA A 186 1.11 12.57 -14.17
CA ALA A 186 1.05 13.25 -15.46
C ALA A 186 1.70 14.65 -15.43
N THR A 187 1.88 15.23 -14.23
CA THR A 187 2.54 16.54 -14.02
C THR A 187 4.06 16.48 -14.10
N ILE A 188 4.67 15.29 -14.08
CA ILE A 188 6.12 15.11 -14.14
C ILE A 188 6.54 14.93 -15.59
N ARG A 189 7.45 15.77 -16.07
CA ARG A 189 7.97 15.69 -17.44
C ARG A 189 8.76 14.41 -17.66
N ALA A 190 8.76 13.88 -18.88
CA ALA A 190 9.55 12.69 -19.21
C ALA A 190 11.04 12.95 -18.94
N GLY A 191 11.68 12.05 -18.15
CA GLY A 191 13.08 12.18 -17.74
C GLY A 191 13.36 13.19 -16.63
N GLU A 192 12.36 13.91 -16.13
CA GLU A 192 12.55 14.89 -15.06
C GLU A 192 12.99 14.21 -13.76
N LYS A 193 14.02 14.78 -13.13
CA LYS A 193 14.57 14.33 -11.85
C LYS A 193 14.40 15.41 -10.79
N ALA A 194 14.39 14.98 -9.54
CA ALA A 194 14.39 15.88 -8.41
C ALA A 194 15.79 16.52 -8.25
N ALA A 195 15.84 17.83 -8.15
CA ALA A 195 17.05 18.53 -7.79
C ALA A 195 17.41 18.25 -6.31
N ARG A 196 16.38 18.10 -5.48
CA ARG A 196 16.56 17.81 -4.05
C ARG A 196 15.41 17.01 -3.45
N ILE A 197 15.74 16.27 -2.41
CA ILE A 197 14.79 15.63 -1.50
C ILE A 197 14.80 16.43 -0.19
N ILE A 198 13.63 16.72 0.36
CA ILE A 198 13.46 17.38 1.64
C ILE A 198 12.75 16.42 2.58
N ILE A 199 13.36 16.07 3.70
CA ILE A 199 12.78 15.21 4.74
C ILE A 199 12.55 16.06 5.98
N SER A 200 11.31 16.23 6.39
CA SER A 200 10.94 16.86 7.66
C SER A 200 10.77 15.78 8.73
N LEU A 201 11.61 15.82 9.75
CA LEU A 201 11.53 14.90 10.88
C LEU A 201 10.30 15.21 11.76
N GLY A 202 9.96 16.50 11.93
CA GLY A 202 8.80 16.93 12.71
C GLY A 202 7.47 16.56 12.07
N GLU A 203 7.37 16.70 10.75
CA GLU A 203 6.14 16.44 9.99
C GLU A 203 6.04 14.97 9.50
N HIS A 204 7.10 14.18 9.64
CA HIS A 204 7.15 12.81 9.11
C HIS A 204 6.84 12.75 7.61
N THR A 205 7.43 13.67 6.83
CA THR A 205 7.20 13.77 5.38
C THR A 205 8.52 13.79 4.61
N LEU A 206 8.45 13.30 3.38
CA LEU A 206 9.50 13.37 2.37
C LEU A 206 8.91 14.02 1.11
N GLN A 207 9.57 15.05 0.60
CA GLN A 207 9.20 15.73 -0.65
C GLN A 207 10.33 15.66 -1.66
N ALA A 208 10.02 15.31 -2.89
CA ALA A 208 10.91 15.45 -4.03
C ALA A 208 10.56 16.73 -4.78
N ARG A 209 11.54 17.62 -4.98
CA ARG A 209 11.32 18.92 -5.63
C ARG A 209 12.24 19.11 -6.83
N ALA A 210 11.70 19.70 -7.90
CA ALA A 210 12.45 20.15 -9.06
C ALA A 210 13.38 21.33 -8.71
N ASP A 211 14.24 21.71 -9.65
CA ASP A 211 15.16 22.84 -9.48
C ASP A 211 14.44 24.20 -9.31
N ASP A 212 13.31 24.35 -9.98
CA ASP A 212 12.41 25.52 -9.86
C ASP A 212 11.59 25.54 -8.56
N GLY A 213 11.78 24.54 -7.67
CA GLY A 213 11.08 24.39 -6.40
C GLY A 213 9.73 23.67 -6.48
N ARG A 214 9.24 23.35 -7.65
CA ARG A 214 7.96 22.65 -7.89
C ARG A 214 7.97 21.27 -7.23
N LEU A 215 6.83 20.87 -6.63
CA LEU A 215 6.66 19.56 -6.01
C LEU A 215 6.52 18.48 -7.08
N LEU A 216 7.41 17.47 -7.05
CA LEU A 216 7.33 16.28 -7.90
C LEU A 216 6.67 15.12 -7.18
N ALA A 217 6.89 15.00 -5.87
CA ALA A 217 6.27 13.98 -5.04
C ALA A 217 6.26 14.38 -3.57
N HIS A 218 5.27 13.85 -2.84
CA HIS A 218 5.14 13.95 -1.39
C HIS A 218 4.77 12.59 -0.81
N PHE A 219 5.51 12.14 0.21
CA PHE A 219 5.32 10.84 0.82
C PHE A 219 5.38 10.95 2.35
N PRO A 220 4.55 10.21 3.10
CA PRO A 220 4.78 9.94 4.51
C PRO A 220 6.08 9.16 4.69
N VAL A 221 6.81 9.42 5.78
CA VAL A 221 8.06 8.73 6.09
C VAL A 221 8.14 8.36 7.56
N SER A 222 8.60 7.13 7.87
CA SER A 222 9.04 6.76 9.22
C SER A 222 10.50 7.14 9.40
N ILE A 223 10.81 7.69 10.57
CA ILE A 223 12.13 8.18 10.95
C ILE A 223 12.74 7.34 12.08
N ALA A 224 13.97 7.58 12.43
CA ALA A 224 14.64 6.90 13.54
C ALA A 224 13.96 7.19 14.88
N ARG A 225 13.79 6.13 15.71
CA ARG A 225 13.28 6.25 17.08
C ARG A 225 14.20 7.09 17.96
N LYS A 226 15.48 6.78 17.91
CA LYS A 226 16.49 7.47 18.72
C LYS A 226 16.88 8.79 18.05
N ILE A 227 16.77 9.90 18.77
CA ILE A 227 17.06 11.24 18.27
C ILE A 227 18.50 11.35 17.76
N GLU A 228 19.45 10.74 18.47
CA GLU A 228 20.87 10.72 18.10
C GLU A 228 21.15 9.97 16.78
N LYS A 229 20.17 9.19 16.28
CA LYS A 229 20.23 8.53 14.98
C LYS A 229 19.46 9.28 13.88
N ARG A 230 18.99 10.49 14.14
CA ARG A 230 18.31 11.34 13.14
C ARG A 230 19.35 12.27 12.49
N PRO A 231 19.72 12.02 11.24
CA PRO A 231 20.75 12.82 10.58
C PRO A 231 20.12 14.14 10.10
N VAL A 232 20.30 15.21 10.87
CA VAL A 232 19.92 16.58 10.44
C VAL A 232 21.04 17.16 9.59
N GLY A 233 20.67 17.90 8.53
CA GLY A 233 21.60 18.53 7.60
C GLY A 233 21.49 17.98 6.19
N THR A 234 22.53 18.19 5.39
CA THR A 234 22.56 17.79 3.97
C THR A 234 23.31 16.49 3.79
N LEU A 235 22.67 15.56 3.10
CA LEU A 235 23.19 14.27 2.65
C LEU A 235 23.08 14.17 1.12
N ARG A 236 23.67 13.13 0.53
CA ARG A 236 23.59 12.86 -0.91
C ARG A 236 23.30 11.40 -1.18
N VAL A 237 22.54 11.13 -2.25
CA VAL A 237 22.34 9.79 -2.75
C VAL A 237 23.66 9.22 -3.25
N LYS A 238 24.06 8.03 -2.79
CA LYS A 238 25.28 7.33 -3.19
C LYS A 238 25.03 6.02 -3.93
N THR A 239 23.94 5.33 -3.61
CA THR A 239 23.59 4.07 -4.28
C THR A 239 22.10 4.02 -4.50
N ILE A 240 21.68 3.38 -5.60
CA ILE A 240 20.29 3.08 -5.89
C ILE A 240 20.22 1.61 -6.25
N ALA A 241 19.48 0.84 -5.48
CA ALA A 241 19.30 -0.60 -5.70
C ALA A 241 17.82 -0.94 -5.74
N PRO A 242 17.24 -1.16 -6.93
CA PRO A 242 15.92 -1.76 -7.07
C PRO A 242 15.97 -3.22 -6.64
N ASN A 243 14.90 -3.67 -5.98
CA ASN A 243 14.70 -5.04 -5.52
C ASN A 243 15.94 -5.64 -4.78
N PRO A 244 16.40 -4.99 -3.69
CA PRO A 244 17.67 -5.31 -3.03
C PRO A 244 17.58 -6.58 -2.19
N ASN A 245 18.71 -7.26 -2.02
CA ASN A 245 18.90 -8.15 -0.87
C ASN A 245 19.05 -7.31 0.41
N TYR A 246 18.69 -7.91 1.54
CA TYR A 246 18.97 -7.33 2.86
C TYR A 246 19.98 -8.20 3.61
N THR A 247 21.03 -7.59 4.14
CA THR A 247 21.98 -8.30 5.03
C THR A 247 21.48 -8.16 6.46
N PHE A 248 20.93 -9.24 7.00
CA PHE A 248 20.65 -9.33 8.44
C PHE A 248 21.97 -9.47 9.20
N ASP A 249 22.20 -8.55 10.13
CA ASP A 249 23.38 -8.54 11.01
C ASP A 249 22.89 -8.73 12.45
N PRO A 250 23.19 -9.87 13.10
CA PRO A 250 22.74 -10.14 14.46
C PRO A 250 23.28 -9.13 15.48
N GLU A 251 24.40 -8.46 15.22
CA GLU A 251 24.97 -7.44 16.11
C GLU A 251 24.10 -6.17 16.19
N ILE A 252 23.23 -5.95 15.17
CA ILE A 252 22.30 -4.82 15.17
C ILE A 252 21.00 -5.15 15.96
N PHE A 253 20.65 -6.43 16.05
CA PHE A 253 19.41 -6.91 16.68
C PHE A 253 19.69 -7.67 18.00
N THR A 254 20.46 -7.08 18.86
CA THR A 254 20.92 -7.70 20.12
C THR A 254 19.79 -8.11 21.07
N GLU A 255 18.61 -7.50 20.93
CA GLU A 255 17.40 -7.86 21.66
C GLU A 255 16.71 -9.15 21.17
N SER A 256 16.99 -9.57 19.92
CA SER A 256 16.40 -10.77 19.32
C SER A 256 17.11 -12.02 19.82
N GLU A 257 16.34 -12.99 20.36
CA GLU A 257 16.86 -14.30 20.76
C GLU A 257 17.44 -15.06 19.57
N GLU A 258 16.70 -15.08 18.44
CA GLU A 258 17.18 -15.71 17.22
C GLU A 258 18.51 -15.09 16.71
N ALA A 259 18.68 -13.76 16.82
CA ALA A 259 19.92 -13.10 16.42
C ALA A 259 21.11 -13.58 17.26
N ARG A 260 20.92 -13.73 18.58
CA ARG A 260 21.97 -14.24 19.49
C ARG A 260 22.34 -15.68 19.22
N GLU A 261 21.33 -16.53 18.92
CA GLU A 261 21.55 -17.95 18.59
C GLU A 261 22.26 -18.14 17.25
N LEU A 262 21.87 -17.35 16.22
CA LEU A 262 22.43 -17.46 14.87
C LEU A 262 23.92 -17.10 14.83
N GLY A 263 24.34 -16.03 15.53
CA GLY A 263 25.73 -15.58 15.64
C GLY A 263 26.44 -15.29 14.30
N ARG A 264 25.69 -15.24 13.18
CA ARG A 264 26.21 -15.01 11.84
C ARG A 264 25.26 -14.16 10.99
N LYS A 265 25.83 -13.43 10.03
CA LYS A 265 25.05 -12.66 9.06
C LYS A 265 24.29 -13.59 8.10
N LEU A 266 23.08 -13.17 7.71
CA LEU A 266 22.27 -13.84 6.73
C LEU A 266 21.96 -12.89 5.56
N ILE A 267 21.91 -13.44 4.35
CA ILE A 267 21.40 -12.70 3.19
C ILE A 267 19.90 -13.03 3.04
N ILE A 268 19.09 -12.01 3.18
CA ILE A 268 17.64 -12.11 3.02
C ILE A 268 17.32 -11.73 1.57
N PRO A 269 16.63 -12.62 0.82
CA PRO A 269 16.37 -12.41 -0.60
C PRO A 269 15.43 -11.23 -0.85
N PRO A 270 15.39 -10.72 -2.11
CA PRO A 270 14.56 -9.59 -2.48
C PRO A 270 13.07 -9.94 -2.48
N GLY A 271 12.23 -8.91 -2.58
CA GLY A 271 10.79 -9.01 -2.70
C GLY A 271 10.04 -7.99 -1.86
N PRO A 272 8.72 -7.85 -2.02
CA PRO A 272 7.91 -6.89 -1.29
C PRO A 272 7.96 -7.08 0.23
N ASN A 273 8.16 -8.31 0.69
CA ASN A 273 8.29 -8.68 2.10
C ASN A 273 9.75 -8.67 2.63
N ASN A 274 10.69 -8.13 1.84
CA ASN A 274 12.04 -7.87 2.32
C ASN A 274 12.02 -6.74 3.37
N PRO A 275 12.84 -6.79 4.44
CA PRO A 275 12.90 -5.75 5.48
C PRO A 275 13.13 -4.32 4.97
N VAL A 276 13.81 -4.16 3.83
CA VAL A 276 14.00 -2.87 3.16
C VAL A 276 13.12 -2.69 1.92
N GLY A 277 12.16 -3.59 1.74
CA GLY A 277 11.17 -3.54 0.66
C GLY A 277 11.79 -3.67 -0.74
N LEU A 278 11.14 -3.01 -1.70
CA LEU A 278 11.46 -3.13 -3.13
C LEU A 278 12.54 -2.15 -3.61
N VAL A 279 12.99 -1.22 -2.76
CA VAL A 279 13.98 -0.19 -3.13
C VAL A 279 14.87 0.13 -1.93
N TRP A 280 16.17 0.28 -2.21
CA TRP A 280 17.15 0.88 -1.31
C TRP A 280 17.83 2.05 -2.02
N ILE A 281 17.77 3.24 -1.42
CA ILE A 281 18.48 4.45 -1.83
C ILE A 281 19.47 4.77 -0.70
N GLY A 282 20.74 4.38 -0.89
CA GLY A 282 21.79 4.59 0.11
C GLY A 282 22.30 6.03 0.09
N LEU A 283 22.53 6.58 1.26
CA LEU A 283 23.05 7.94 1.46
C LEU A 283 24.55 7.93 1.74
N ASP A 284 25.21 9.08 1.62
CA ASP A 284 26.64 9.26 1.87
C ASP A 284 27.04 9.16 3.36
N LYS A 285 26.06 9.10 4.27
CA LYS A 285 26.26 8.73 5.66
C LYS A 285 26.15 7.22 5.81
N SER A 286 27.22 6.57 6.24
CA SER A 286 27.29 5.10 6.41
C SER A 286 26.14 4.57 7.25
N GLY A 287 25.47 3.53 6.75
CA GLY A 287 24.32 2.87 7.40
C GLY A 287 22.98 3.62 7.29
N TYR A 288 22.92 4.73 6.54
CA TYR A 288 21.69 5.47 6.31
C TYR A 288 21.19 5.30 4.87
N GLY A 289 19.86 5.21 4.74
CA GLY A 289 19.20 5.11 3.44
C GLY A 289 17.72 5.44 3.54
N ILE A 290 17.11 5.61 2.36
CA ILE A 290 15.67 5.69 2.16
C ILE A 290 15.23 4.38 1.50
N HIS A 291 14.22 3.70 2.06
CA HIS A 291 13.88 2.37 1.56
C HIS A 291 12.38 2.04 1.75
N GLY A 292 11.91 1.03 1.04
CA GLY A 292 10.57 0.48 1.20
C GLY A 292 10.38 -0.30 2.50
N THR A 293 9.19 -0.83 2.71
CA THR A 293 8.85 -1.67 3.86
C THR A 293 7.72 -2.65 3.53
N PRO A 294 7.73 -3.87 4.13
CA PRO A 294 6.60 -4.79 4.04
C PRO A 294 5.39 -4.38 4.88
N GLU A 295 5.48 -3.31 5.65
CA GLU A 295 4.44 -2.85 6.58
C GLU A 295 4.02 -1.39 6.26
N PRO A 296 3.42 -1.15 5.07
CA PRO A 296 3.10 0.20 4.61
C PRO A 296 2.15 0.97 5.54
N GLU A 297 1.26 0.26 6.24
CA GLU A 297 0.32 0.86 7.20
C GLU A 297 1.01 1.43 8.45
N LYS A 298 2.26 1.04 8.69
CA LYS A 298 3.07 1.53 9.82
C LYS A 298 3.93 2.76 9.47
N VAL A 299 4.04 3.11 8.19
CA VAL A 299 4.84 4.27 7.73
C VAL A 299 4.30 5.57 8.32
N GLY A 300 5.20 6.41 8.85
CA GLY A 300 4.85 7.65 9.54
C GLY A 300 4.14 7.49 10.89
N ARG A 301 3.92 6.25 11.35
CA ARG A 301 3.27 5.91 12.62
C ARG A 301 4.18 5.17 13.58
N THR A 302 5.18 4.47 13.06
CA THR A 302 6.20 3.77 13.82
C THR A 302 7.59 4.24 13.42
N GLU A 303 8.52 4.05 14.33
CA GLU A 303 9.89 4.51 14.19
C GLU A 303 10.83 3.41 13.69
N SER A 304 11.96 3.80 13.12
CA SER A 304 13.00 2.91 12.58
C SER A 304 14.22 2.83 13.49
N HIS A 305 15.19 1.98 13.13
CA HIS A 305 16.50 1.92 13.79
C HIS A 305 17.50 2.98 13.30
N GLY A 306 17.17 3.75 12.23
CA GLY A 306 18.07 4.76 11.68
C GLY A 306 17.65 5.30 10.31
N CYS A 307 17.16 4.42 9.43
CA CYS A 307 16.81 4.73 8.05
C CYS A 307 15.43 5.41 7.92
N PHE A 308 15.18 5.99 6.76
CA PHE A 308 13.91 6.57 6.34
C PHE A 308 13.07 5.52 5.63
N ARG A 309 11.92 5.14 6.20
CA ARG A 309 11.03 4.12 5.60
C ARG A 309 9.89 4.74 4.86
N LEU A 310 9.66 4.28 3.64
CA LEU A 310 8.51 4.58 2.78
C LEU A 310 7.67 3.31 2.57
N ALA A 311 6.41 3.46 2.17
CA ALA A 311 5.70 2.35 1.56
C ALA A 311 6.43 1.92 0.27
N ASN A 312 6.33 0.65 -0.12
CA ASN A 312 7.03 0.15 -1.31
C ASN A 312 6.64 0.93 -2.59
N TRP A 313 5.36 1.26 -2.76
CA TRP A 313 4.90 2.06 -3.92
C TRP A 313 5.44 3.49 -3.92
N ASP A 314 5.65 4.11 -2.74
CA ASP A 314 6.22 5.45 -2.62
C ASP A 314 7.74 5.40 -2.88
N ALA A 315 8.43 4.37 -2.41
CA ALA A 315 9.85 4.14 -2.69
C ALA A 315 10.11 3.86 -4.18
N LEU A 316 9.22 3.10 -4.85
CA LEU A 316 9.26 2.88 -6.29
C LEU A 316 9.02 4.19 -7.07
N ALA A 317 8.09 5.04 -6.61
CA ALA A 317 7.88 6.36 -7.22
C ALA A 317 9.09 7.28 -7.01
N LEU A 318 9.72 7.24 -5.83
CA LEU A 318 10.89 8.06 -5.52
C LEU A 318 12.12 7.66 -6.36
N VAL A 319 12.36 6.37 -6.57
CA VAL A 319 13.52 5.89 -7.34
C VAL A 319 13.49 6.39 -8.79
N GLU A 320 12.32 6.61 -9.36
CA GLU A 320 12.17 7.18 -10.69
C GLU A 320 12.58 8.67 -10.75
N LEU A 321 12.60 9.36 -9.60
CA LEU A 321 12.87 10.78 -9.49
C LEU A 321 14.30 11.11 -9.05
N VAL A 322 15.03 10.17 -8.44
CA VAL A 322 16.38 10.42 -7.92
C VAL A 322 17.47 9.87 -8.83
N GLU A 323 18.66 10.41 -8.68
CA GLU A 323 19.89 9.91 -9.29
C GLU A 323 21.04 10.00 -8.28
N ILE A 324 22.19 9.44 -8.64
CA ILE A 324 23.40 9.55 -7.81
C ILE A 324 23.73 11.03 -7.64
N ASP A 325 24.15 11.41 -6.44
CA ASP A 325 24.45 12.78 -5.97
C ASP A 325 23.23 13.71 -5.82
N THR A 326 21.98 13.22 -6.04
CA THR A 326 20.77 13.99 -5.64
C THR A 326 20.92 14.44 -4.18
N GLU A 327 20.70 15.72 -3.93
CA GLU A 327 20.77 16.32 -2.59
C GLU A 327 19.60 15.87 -1.72
N VAL A 328 19.88 15.53 -0.44
CA VAL A 328 18.90 15.13 0.55
C VAL A 328 19.03 16.01 1.78
N ILE A 329 18.11 16.94 1.97
CA ILE A 329 18.08 17.89 3.07
C ILE A 329 17.16 17.33 4.16
N VAL A 330 17.71 17.08 5.35
CA VAL A 330 16.97 16.59 6.50
C VAL A 330 16.78 17.74 7.48
N LEU A 331 15.52 18.14 7.65
CA LEU A 331 15.08 19.20 8.56
C LEU A 331 14.62 18.61 9.90
N PRO A 332 14.77 19.32 11.01
CA PRO A 332 14.28 18.93 12.34
C PRO A 332 12.80 18.57 12.38
#